data_013a26f5188c02b548059de92e85680d
#
_entry.id   013a26f5188c02b548059de92e85680d
#
_cell.length_a   1.000
_cell.length_b   1.000
_cell.length_c   1.000
_cell.angle_alpha   90.00
_cell.angle_beta   90.00
_cell.angle_gamma   90.00
#
_symmetry.space_group_name_H-M   'P 1'
#
loop_
_entity.id
_entity.type
_entity.pdbx_description
1 polymer ?
#
loop_
_entity_poly.entity_id
_entity_poly.type
_entity_poly.pdbx_seq_one_letter_code
_entity_poly.pdbx_strand_id
1 'polypeptide(L)'
;MKNSTYLIILLALGLLFTTYKWVSAPETAAVNVENTTINDIMTRTSVRSYSGEAVKKVTVDTLLRAAMAAPTAGNKQPWRFVVVNNRQTLRTIGEEFGSMKMAAEAPVAVIMCGEPAATFPGEGVGYWIQDVSAATENLLLAAHAMGLGAVWCGIYPIQERVDKFRSLLSLPEDIIPMACVCVGYPDGESTPKDKWNPEYIHYNKWHSPTE
;
A
#
# COMPACT_ATOMS: atom_id res chain seq x y z
N MET A 1 -1.43 -46.74 -51.32
CA MET A 1 -1.42 -47.10 -49.87
C MET A 1 -0.21 -46.58 -49.12
N LYS A 2 1.01 -46.57 -49.67
CA LYS A 2 2.20 -46.08 -48.93
C LYS A 2 2.16 -44.58 -48.52
N ASN A 3 1.63 -43.70 -49.37
CA ASN A 3 1.60 -42.25 -49.10
C ASN A 3 0.67 -41.85 -47.94
N SER A 4 -0.44 -42.60 -47.74
CA SER A 4 -1.39 -42.35 -46.64
C SER A 4 -0.80 -42.70 -45.27
N THR A 5 0.02 -43.74 -45.20
CA THR A 5 0.70 -44.16 -43.97
C THR A 5 1.75 -43.12 -43.52
N TYR A 6 2.49 -42.54 -44.46
CA TYR A 6 3.48 -41.49 -44.16
C TYR A 6 2.81 -40.20 -43.64
N LEU A 7 1.65 -39.84 -44.22
CA LEU A 7 0.90 -38.67 -43.76
C LEU A 7 0.37 -38.84 -42.33
N ILE A 8 -0.14 -40.03 -42.01
CA ILE A 8 -0.63 -40.35 -40.65
C ILE A 8 0.54 -40.28 -39.61
N ILE A 9 1.71 -40.82 -39.95
CA ILE A 9 2.88 -40.77 -39.08
C ILE A 9 3.34 -39.32 -38.87
N LEU A 10 3.37 -38.50 -39.91
CA LEU A 10 3.73 -37.08 -39.81
C LEU A 10 2.75 -36.29 -38.93
N LEU A 11 1.47 -36.53 -39.05
CA LEU A 11 0.42 -35.91 -38.24
C LEU A 11 0.53 -36.35 -36.77
N ALA A 12 0.77 -37.64 -36.52
CA ALA A 12 0.98 -38.17 -35.18
C ALA A 12 2.24 -37.59 -34.49
N LEU A 13 3.35 -37.44 -35.21
CA LEU A 13 4.58 -36.81 -34.72
C LEU A 13 4.38 -35.31 -34.47
N GLY A 14 3.63 -34.61 -35.32
CA GLY A 14 3.23 -33.21 -35.13
C GLY A 14 2.40 -33.03 -33.87
N LEU A 15 1.43 -33.93 -33.62
CA LEU A 15 0.60 -33.89 -32.41
C LEU A 15 1.41 -34.18 -31.16
N LEU A 16 2.31 -35.17 -31.21
CA LEU A 16 3.21 -35.48 -30.08
C LEU A 16 4.17 -34.31 -29.78
N PHE A 17 4.66 -33.62 -30.80
CA PHE A 17 5.55 -32.44 -30.60
C PHE A 17 4.78 -31.26 -30.03
N THR A 18 3.55 -31.02 -30.46
CA THR A 18 2.72 -29.93 -29.90
C THR A 18 2.30 -30.21 -28.47
N THR A 19 1.93 -31.46 -28.12
CA THR A 19 1.59 -31.85 -26.77
C THR A 19 2.83 -31.83 -25.85
N TYR A 20 4.00 -32.27 -26.35
CA TYR A 20 5.25 -32.15 -25.60
C TYR A 20 5.62 -30.70 -25.30
N LYS A 21 5.49 -29.77 -26.26
CA LYS A 21 5.70 -28.34 -26.03
C LYS A 21 4.69 -27.76 -25.03
N TRP A 22 3.45 -28.24 -25.03
CA TRP A 22 2.43 -27.75 -24.12
C TRP A 22 2.64 -28.24 -22.68
N VAL A 23 3.09 -29.50 -22.50
CA VAL A 23 3.39 -30.10 -21.19
C VAL A 23 4.73 -29.60 -20.61
N SER A 24 5.69 -29.27 -21.47
CA SER A 24 7.01 -28.77 -21.06
C SER A 24 7.13 -27.24 -20.98
N ALA A 25 6.04 -26.52 -21.24
CA ALA A 25 6.02 -25.09 -20.93
C ALA A 25 6.17 -24.91 -19.41
N PRO A 26 7.17 -24.17 -18.95
CA PRO A 26 7.28 -23.93 -17.50
C PRO A 26 6.04 -23.20 -17.03
N GLU A 27 5.39 -23.74 -16.00
CA GLU A 27 4.17 -23.21 -15.34
C GLU A 27 4.48 -21.95 -14.50
N THR A 28 5.64 -21.39 -14.66
CA THR A 28 5.95 -20.06 -14.17
C THR A 28 5.38 -19.05 -15.15
N ALA A 29 4.15 -18.60 -14.89
CA ALA A 29 3.79 -17.27 -15.33
C ALA A 29 4.87 -16.34 -14.74
N ALA A 30 5.89 -16.05 -15.52
CA ALA A 30 6.85 -15.01 -15.17
C ALA A 30 6.00 -13.76 -14.97
N VAL A 31 5.92 -13.30 -13.72
CA VAL A 31 5.35 -11.99 -13.42
C VAL A 31 6.10 -11.04 -14.32
N ASN A 32 5.40 -10.48 -15.32
CA ASN A 32 6.03 -9.60 -16.27
C ASN A 32 6.49 -8.36 -15.49
N VAL A 33 7.78 -8.28 -15.23
CA VAL A 33 8.42 -7.20 -14.43
C VAL A 33 8.25 -5.83 -15.12
N GLU A 34 7.84 -5.81 -16.40
CA GLU A 34 7.45 -4.59 -17.11
C GLU A 34 6.11 -3.99 -16.61
N ASN A 35 5.34 -4.72 -15.79
CA ASN A 35 4.15 -4.15 -15.17
C ASN A 35 4.58 -3.19 -14.05
N THR A 36 4.51 -1.89 -14.34
CA THR A 36 4.91 -0.83 -13.39
C THR A 36 4.18 -0.94 -12.05
N THR A 37 2.91 -1.31 -12.03
CA THR A 37 2.14 -1.48 -10.79
C THR A 37 2.71 -2.57 -9.89
N ILE A 38 3.05 -3.74 -10.43
CA ILE A 38 3.65 -4.82 -9.65
C ILE A 38 5.05 -4.43 -9.19
N ASN A 39 5.83 -3.78 -10.05
CA ASN A 39 7.14 -3.28 -9.68
C ASN A 39 7.05 -2.27 -8.52
N ASP A 40 6.12 -1.31 -8.58
CA ASP A 40 5.93 -0.31 -7.52
C ASP A 40 5.53 -0.97 -6.19
N ILE A 41 4.66 -1.99 -6.21
CA ILE A 41 4.29 -2.75 -5.02
C ILE A 41 5.51 -3.47 -4.42
N MET A 42 6.33 -4.12 -5.26
CA MET A 42 7.47 -4.92 -4.82
C MET A 42 8.66 -4.06 -4.36
N THR A 43 8.80 -2.85 -4.91
CA THR A 43 9.95 -1.98 -4.63
C THR A 43 9.65 -0.86 -3.63
N ARG A 44 8.36 -0.57 -3.35
CA ARG A 44 8.02 0.42 -2.34
C ARG A 44 8.63 0.09 -0.99
N THR A 45 9.26 1.08 -0.41
CA THR A 45 9.85 0.99 0.94
C THR A 45 9.49 2.22 1.78
N SER A 46 9.66 2.11 3.10
CA SER A 46 9.43 3.23 4.02
C SER A 46 10.62 4.16 4.04
N VAL A 47 10.45 5.36 3.54
CA VAL A 47 11.46 6.43 3.51
C VAL A 47 11.27 7.35 4.70
N ARG A 48 12.37 7.65 5.41
CA ARG A 48 12.37 8.46 6.64
C ARG A 48 13.39 9.60 6.62
N SER A 49 14.06 9.84 5.49
CA SER A 49 14.95 10.96 5.26
C SER A 49 14.52 11.69 3.99
N TYR A 50 14.44 13.00 4.05
CA TYR A 50 13.90 13.83 2.98
C TYR A 50 14.86 14.97 2.64
N SER A 51 14.96 15.33 1.35
CA SER A 51 15.82 16.41 0.85
C SER A 51 15.41 17.80 1.31
N GLY A 52 14.23 17.93 1.92
CA GLY A 52 13.66 19.23 2.29
C GLY A 52 12.99 20.00 1.13
N GLU A 53 13.06 19.48 -0.09
CA GLU A 53 12.36 20.05 -1.23
C GLU A 53 10.84 20.04 -1.02
N ALA A 54 10.17 21.15 -1.36
CA ALA A 54 8.74 21.30 -1.16
C ALA A 54 7.93 20.41 -2.13
N VAL A 55 6.97 19.67 -1.60
CA VAL A 55 6.00 18.91 -2.41
C VAL A 55 4.89 19.86 -2.88
N LYS A 56 4.71 19.96 -4.20
CA LYS A 56 3.70 20.85 -4.79
C LYS A 56 2.28 20.42 -4.43
N LYS A 57 1.37 21.37 -4.26
CA LYS A 57 -0.04 21.08 -3.96
C LYS A 57 -0.68 20.11 -4.95
N VAL A 58 -0.43 20.26 -6.24
CA VAL A 58 -0.97 19.36 -7.27
C VAL A 58 -0.50 17.92 -7.07
N THR A 59 0.72 17.71 -6.61
CA THR A 59 1.27 16.39 -6.26
C THR A 59 0.52 15.81 -5.06
N VAL A 60 0.32 16.61 -4.00
CA VAL A 60 -0.48 16.18 -2.83
C VAL A 60 -1.91 15.84 -3.23
N ASP A 61 -2.55 16.66 -4.07
CA ASP A 61 -3.90 16.40 -4.57
C ASP A 61 -3.97 15.07 -5.35
N THR A 62 -2.91 14.71 -6.11
CA THR A 62 -2.82 13.44 -6.81
C THR A 62 -2.72 12.26 -5.83
N LEU A 63 -1.91 12.38 -4.77
CA LEU A 63 -1.80 11.37 -3.72
C LEU A 63 -3.13 11.14 -3.01
N LEU A 64 -3.87 12.22 -2.70
CA LEU A 64 -5.20 12.11 -2.08
C LEU A 64 -6.22 11.46 -3.01
N ARG A 65 -6.18 11.74 -4.31
CA ARG A 65 -7.03 11.06 -5.30
C ARG A 65 -6.73 9.57 -5.38
N ALA A 66 -5.46 9.19 -5.33
CA ALA A 66 -5.06 7.78 -5.28
C ALA A 66 -5.57 7.10 -4.00
N ALA A 67 -5.45 7.77 -2.85
CA ALA A 67 -6.02 7.29 -1.59
C ALA A 67 -7.53 7.06 -1.70
N MET A 68 -8.27 8.03 -2.24
CA MET A 68 -9.73 7.95 -2.42
C MET A 68 -10.18 6.93 -3.47
N ALA A 69 -9.27 6.39 -4.28
CA ALA A 69 -9.57 5.30 -5.21
C ALA A 69 -9.56 3.91 -4.56
N ALA A 70 -9.23 3.81 -3.27
CA ALA A 70 -9.26 2.56 -2.53
C ALA A 70 -10.69 2.00 -2.43
N PRO A 71 -10.85 0.66 -2.34
CA PRO A 71 -12.15 0.06 -2.05
C PRO A 71 -12.57 0.38 -0.60
N THR A 72 -13.88 0.43 -0.36
CA THR A 72 -14.44 0.53 0.98
C THR A 72 -15.63 -0.41 1.15
N ALA A 73 -15.87 -0.85 2.36
CA ALA A 73 -17.02 -1.68 2.68
C ALA A 73 -18.32 -0.95 2.27
N GLY A 74 -19.07 -1.55 1.34
CA GLY A 74 -20.30 -0.97 0.80
C GLY A 74 -20.17 0.43 0.20
N ASN A 75 -18.98 0.80 -0.28
CA ASN A 75 -18.68 2.14 -0.81
C ASN A 75 -18.97 3.28 0.18
N LYS A 76 -18.72 3.05 1.46
CA LYS A 76 -19.03 4.00 2.54
C LYS A 76 -18.07 5.19 2.65
N GLN A 77 -16.82 5.04 2.17
CA GLN A 77 -15.82 6.11 2.08
C GLN A 77 -15.62 6.87 3.42
N PRO A 78 -15.36 6.16 4.53
CA PRO A 78 -15.30 6.76 5.86
C PRO A 78 -14.01 7.56 6.12
N TRP A 79 -13.14 7.65 5.14
CA TRP A 79 -11.87 8.38 5.29
C TRP A 79 -12.06 9.90 5.35
N ARG A 80 -11.20 10.53 6.15
CA ARG A 80 -10.97 11.97 6.17
C ARG A 80 -9.47 12.20 6.17
N PHE A 81 -9.02 13.30 5.59
CA PHE A 81 -7.60 13.59 5.45
C PHE A 81 -7.30 14.99 5.96
N VAL A 82 -6.26 15.11 6.79
CA VAL A 82 -5.72 16.42 7.17
C VAL A 82 -4.32 16.54 6.60
N VAL A 83 -4.10 17.49 5.70
CA VAL A 83 -2.79 17.78 5.12
C VAL A 83 -2.08 18.81 5.99
N VAL A 84 -0.93 18.43 6.50
CA VAL A 84 -0.09 19.27 7.35
C VAL A 84 1.17 19.64 6.57
N ASN A 85 1.31 20.91 6.21
CA ASN A 85 2.51 21.50 5.60
C ASN A 85 3.05 22.69 6.40
N ASN A 86 2.44 23.01 7.54
CA ASN A 86 2.93 23.99 8.47
C ASN A 86 4.16 23.46 9.21
N ARG A 87 5.29 24.14 9.07
CA ARG A 87 6.59 23.71 9.66
C ARG A 87 6.56 23.54 11.15
N GLN A 88 5.83 24.42 11.87
CA GLN A 88 5.75 24.33 13.33
C GLN A 88 4.98 23.07 13.75
N THR A 89 3.84 22.80 13.12
CA THR A 89 3.04 21.60 13.38
C THR A 89 3.82 20.32 13.07
N LEU A 90 4.55 20.28 11.95
CA LEU A 90 5.40 19.14 11.58
C LEU A 90 6.53 18.91 12.59
N ARG A 91 7.16 19.98 13.09
CA ARG A 91 8.16 19.89 14.17
C ARG A 91 7.55 19.36 15.45
N THR A 92 6.41 19.89 15.87
CA THR A 92 5.70 19.40 17.07
C THR A 92 5.40 17.89 16.94
N ILE A 93 4.93 17.42 15.78
CA ILE A 93 4.74 15.98 15.56
C ILE A 93 6.06 15.21 15.72
N GLY A 94 7.14 15.68 15.12
CA GLY A 94 8.45 15.01 15.20
C GLY A 94 9.05 14.99 16.60
N GLU A 95 8.82 16.01 17.40
CA GLU A 95 9.34 16.16 18.77
C GLU A 95 8.52 15.35 19.78
N GLU A 96 7.19 15.38 19.68
CA GLU A 96 6.31 14.73 20.66
C GLU A 96 6.16 13.22 20.43
N PHE A 97 6.37 12.75 19.20
CA PHE A 97 6.19 11.33 18.86
C PHE A 97 7.49 10.70 18.36
N GLY A 98 8.21 10.03 19.24
CA GLY A 98 9.55 9.48 18.96
C GLY A 98 9.61 8.55 17.73
N SER A 99 8.50 7.89 17.38
CA SER A 99 8.39 7.07 16.16
C SER A 99 8.13 7.90 14.89
N MET A 100 7.95 9.21 15.00
CA MET A 100 7.60 10.15 13.93
C MET A 100 8.63 11.28 13.76
N LYS A 101 9.87 11.10 14.25
CA LYS A 101 10.93 12.13 14.21
C LYS A 101 11.12 12.73 12.83
N MET A 102 10.95 11.91 11.77
CA MET A 102 11.07 12.36 10.38
C MET A 102 10.02 13.40 9.96
N ALA A 103 8.92 13.55 10.70
CA ALA A 103 7.93 14.58 10.42
C ALA A 103 8.51 15.99 10.54
N ALA A 104 9.49 16.19 11.44
CA ALA A 104 10.18 17.48 11.60
C ALA A 104 10.95 17.91 10.34
N GLU A 105 11.34 16.98 9.48
CA GLU A 105 12.10 17.23 8.25
C GLU A 105 11.23 17.10 6.99
N ALA A 106 10.14 16.33 7.07
CA ALA A 106 9.23 16.14 5.94
C ALA A 106 8.60 17.46 5.49
N PRO A 107 8.50 17.73 4.17
CA PRO A 107 7.84 18.93 3.67
C PRO A 107 6.32 18.88 3.85
N VAL A 108 5.73 17.69 3.97
CA VAL A 108 4.30 17.49 4.18
C VAL A 108 4.04 16.17 4.92
N ALA A 109 2.98 16.17 5.72
CA ALA A 109 2.39 14.94 6.27
C ALA A 109 0.89 14.92 5.96
N VAL A 110 0.36 13.73 5.71
CA VAL A 110 -1.07 13.49 5.58
C VAL A 110 -1.53 12.66 6.77
N ILE A 111 -2.43 13.23 7.58
CA ILE A 111 -3.05 12.51 8.67
C ILE A 111 -4.27 11.78 8.11
N MET A 112 -4.16 10.48 8.09
CA MET A 112 -5.21 9.57 7.63
C MET A 112 -6.20 9.36 8.77
N CYS A 113 -7.41 9.83 8.60
CA CYS A 113 -8.46 9.76 9.63
C CYS A 113 -9.63 8.92 9.16
N GLY A 114 -10.36 8.35 10.10
CA GLY A 114 -11.64 7.70 9.87
C GLY A 114 -12.76 8.40 10.59
N GLU A 115 -13.95 8.31 9.99
CA GLU A 115 -15.23 8.68 10.58
C GLU A 115 -16.08 7.41 10.78
N PRO A 116 -16.03 6.78 11.97
CA PRO A 116 -16.74 5.50 12.22
C PRO A 116 -18.24 5.57 11.93
N ALA A 117 -18.87 6.71 12.18
CA ALA A 117 -20.29 6.93 11.91
C ALA A 117 -20.65 6.86 10.41
N ALA A 118 -19.69 7.05 9.52
CA ALA A 118 -19.88 6.94 8.06
C ALA A 118 -19.88 5.49 7.56
N THR A 119 -19.60 4.50 8.42
CA THR A 119 -19.58 3.06 8.05
C THR A 119 -20.89 2.37 8.37
N PHE A 120 -20.87 1.05 8.45
CA PHE A 120 -22.02 0.27 8.91
C PHE A 120 -22.18 0.36 10.42
N PRO A 121 -23.42 0.36 10.94
CA PRO A 121 -23.66 0.37 12.39
C PRO A 121 -23.33 -0.99 13.04
N GLY A 122 -23.27 -1.01 14.37
CA GLY A 122 -23.03 -2.21 15.17
C GLY A 122 -21.65 -2.79 14.93
N GLU A 123 -21.56 -4.10 14.72
CA GLU A 123 -20.28 -4.81 14.53
C GLU A 123 -19.53 -4.34 13.26
N GLY A 124 -20.25 -3.81 12.27
CA GLY A 124 -19.68 -3.29 11.04
C GLY A 124 -18.93 -1.96 11.20
N VAL A 125 -19.03 -1.31 12.36
CA VAL A 125 -18.33 -0.04 12.60
C VAL A 125 -16.80 -0.16 12.40
N GLY A 126 -16.22 -1.32 12.74
CA GLY A 126 -14.79 -1.57 12.61
C GLY A 126 -14.21 -1.53 11.17
N TYR A 127 -15.05 -1.56 10.13
CA TYR A 127 -14.62 -1.50 8.74
C TYR A 127 -13.89 -0.21 8.40
N TRP A 128 -14.14 0.89 9.10
CA TRP A 128 -13.40 2.14 8.85
C TRP A 128 -11.88 1.98 8.91
N ILE A 129 -11.40 1.08 9.79
CA ILE A 129 -9.96 0.83 9.94
C ILE A 129 -9.39 0.19 8.68
N GLN A 130 -10.10 -0.81 8.12
CA GLN A 130 -9.71 -1.49 6.90
C GLN A 130 -9.76 -0.53 5.69
N ASP A 131 -10.83 0.24 5.59
CA ASP A 131 -11.06 1.20 4.51
C ASP A 131 -9.96 2.28 4.49
N VAL A 132 -9.67 2.88 5.65
CA VAL A 132 -8.62 3.90 5.77
C VAL A 132 -7.23 3.29 5.58
N SER A 133 -7.01 2.02 5.97
CA SER A 133 -5.76 1.31 5.71
C SER A 133 -5.53 1.08 4.23
N ALA A 134 -6.56 0.67 3.48
CA ALA A 134 -6.49 0.52 2.03
C ALA A 134 -6.17 1.87 1.35
N ALA A 135 -6.83 2.96 1.77
CA ALA A 135 -6.54 4.30 1.29
C ALA A 135 -5.11 4.75 1.60
N THR A 136 -4.60 4.38 2.78
CA THR A 136 -3.22 4.69 3.17
C THR A 136 -2.21 3.98 2.29
N GLU A 137 -2.40 2.69 1.99
CA GLU A 137 -1.48 1.96 1.10
C GLU A 137 -1.52 2.52 -0.32
N ASN A 138 -2.70 2.87 -0.85
CA ASN A 138 -2.79 3.53 -2.15
C ASN A 138 -1.99 4.85 -2.19
N LEU A 139 -2.03 5.64 -1.12
CA LEU A 139 -1.23 6.87 -1.02
C LEU A 139 0.28 6.56 -1.03
N LEU A 140 0.72 5.53 -0.29
CA LEU A 140 2.11 5.13 -0.23
C LEU A 140 2.63 4.64 -1.59
N LEU A 141 1.84 3.84 -2.30
CA LEU A 141 2.17 3.35 -3.65
C LEU A 141 2.22 4.50 -4.66
N ALA A 142 1.25 5.42 -4.62
CA ALA A 142 1.24 6.58 -5.49
C ALA A 142 2.46 7.49 -5.23
N ALA A 143 2.84 7.70 -3.96
CA ALA A 143 4.04 8.46 -3.62
C ALA A 143 5.28 7.82 -4.24
N HIS A 144 5.45 6.50 -4.10
CA HIS A 144 6.57 5.76 -4.67
C HIS A 144 6.59 5.85 -6.21
N ALA A 145 5.46 5.61 -6.88
CA ALA A 145 5.33 5.70 -8.34
C ALA A 145 5.64 7.10 -8.88
N MET A 146 5.46 8.14 -8.07
CA MET A 146 5.78 9.54 -8.40
C MET A 146 7.21 9.96 -7.99
N GLY A 147 8.08 9.04 -7.57
CA GLY A 147 9.44 9.33 -7.13
C GLY A 147 9.52 9.99 -5.76
N LEU A 148 8.45 9.96 -4.97
CA LEU A 148 8.43 10.44 -3.60
C LEU A 148 8.71 9.30 -2.62
N GLY A 149 9.29 9.65 -1.48
CA GLY A 149 9.40 8.80 -0.31
C GLY A 149 8.25 9.04 0.65
N ALA A 150 7.72 7.96 1.23
CA ALA A 150 6.70 8.07 2.26
C ALA A 150 6.88 7.00 3.35
N VAL A 151 6.31 7.26 4.53
CA VAL A 151 6.28 6.30 5.64
C VAL A 151 4.97 6.38 6.40
N TRP A 152 4.41 5.23 6.71
CA TRP A 152 3.25 5.08 7.59
C TRP A 152 3.69 5.07 9.05
N CYS A 153 3.24 6.04 9.83
CA CYS A 153 3.43 6.09 11.27
C CYS A 153 2.07 5.90 11.96
N GLY A 154 1.91 4.83 12.74
CA GLY A 154 0.64 4.50 13.40
C GLY A 154 0.29 5.47 14.53
N ILE A 155 -0.97 5.92 14.56
CA ILE A 155 -1.58 6.68 15.64
C ILE A 155 -2.54 5.77 16.40
N TYR A 156 -3.65 5.37 15.76
CA TYR A 156 -4.59 4.38 16.29
C TYR A 156 -3.95 2.97 16.28
N PRO A 157 -4.21 2.09 17.28
CA PRO A 157 -5.19 2.23 18.36
C PRO A 157 -4.63 2.81 19.67
N ILE A 158 -3.50 3.50 19.66
CA ILE A 158 -2.89 4.04 20.87
C ILE A 158 -3.63 5.32 21.29
N GLN A 159 -4.51 5.22 22.31
CA GLN A 159 -5.40 6.29 22.69
C GLN A 159 -4.67 7.60 23.02
N GLU A 160 -3.54 7.54 23.73
CA GLU A 160 -2.73 8.72 24.04
C GLU A 160 -2.30 9.47 22.75
N ARG A 161 -1.95 8.73 21.69
CA ARG A 161 -1.60 9.35 20.41
C ARG A 161 -2.82 9.97 19.73
N VAL A 162 -3.96 9.25 19.75
CA VAL A 162 -5.22 9.75 19.20
C VAL A 162 -5.60 11.09 19.84
N ASP A 163 -5.54 11.18 21.17
CA ASP A 163 -5.91 12.38 21.91
C ASP A 163 -4.95 13.56 21.65
N LYS A 164 -3.66 13.29 21.59
CA LYS A 164 -2.65 14.30 21.24
C LYS A 164 -2.84 14.84 19.82
N PHE A 165 -3.05 13.95 18.82
CA PHE A 165 -3.30 14.38 17.44
C PHE A 165 -4.62 15.12 17.31
N ARG A 166 -5.67 14.69 18.03
CA ARG A 166 -6.95 15.40 18.07
C ARG A 166 -6.76 16.82 18.60
N SER A 167 -6.08 16.98 19.71
CA SER A 167 -5.78 18.29 20.29
C SER A 167 -4.93 19.16 19.35
N LEU A 168 -3.82 18.61 18.84
CA LEU A 168 -2.89 19.33 17.97
C LEU A 168 -3.54 19.87 16.69
N LEU A 169 -4.46 19.08 16.12
CA LEU A 169 -5.10 19.39 14.83
C LEU A 169 -6.55 19.87 14.97
N SER A 170 -7.04 20.06 16.18
CA SER A 170 -8.45 20.46 16.47
C SER A 170 -9.46 19.55 15.78
N LEU A 171 -9.22 18.22 15.81
CA LEU A 171 -10.14 17.28 15.18
C LEU A 171 -11.43 17.14 16.01
N PRO A 172 -12.60 17.04 15.35
CA PRO A 172 -13.86 16.69 16.02
C PRO A 172 -13.78 15.33 16.73
N GLU A 173 -14.64 15.10 17.71
CA GLU A 173 -14.65 13.86 18.50
C GLU A 173 -14.95 12.60 17.67
N ASP A 174 -15.78 12.75 16.64
CA ASP A 174 -16.18 11.70 15.70
C ASP A 174 -15.11 11.38 14.62
N ILE A 175 -14.04 12.16 14.53
CA ILE A 175 -12.94 11.95 13.62
C ILE A 175 -11.74 11.32 14.36
N ILE A 176 -11.38 10.11 13.95
CA ILE A 176 -10.29 9.34 14.59
C ILE A 176 -9.06 9.37 13.71
N PRO A 177 -7.95 10.00 14.12
CA PRO A 177 -6.68 9.93 13.41
C PRO A 177 -6.10 8.51 13.51
N MET A 178 -5.92 7.85 12.35
CA MET A 178 -5.42 6.48 12.28
C MET A 178 -3.91 6.42 12.07
N ALA A 179 -3.40 7.24 11.18
CA ALA A 179 -1.99 7.25 10.84
C ALA A 179 -1.51 8.65 10.42
N CYS A 180 -0.22 8.89 10.60
CA CYS A 180 0.50 10.03 10.03
C CYS A 180 1.40 9.49 8.91
N VAL A 181 1.18 9.93 7.68
CA VAL A 181 2.01 9.60 6.52
C VAL A 181 2.88 10.80 6.21
N CYS A 182 4.18 10.72 6.56
CA CYS A 182 5.17 11.72 6.15
C CYS A 182 5.54 11.48 4.68
N VAL A 183 5.59 12.54 3.88
CA VAL A 183 5.88 12.48 2.44
C VAL A 183 6.89 13.56 2.06
N GLY A 184 7.84 13.21 1.18
CA GLY A 184 8.83 14.15 0.65
C GLY A 184 9.69 13.48 -0.41
N TYR A 185 10.57 14.24 -1.06
CA TYR A 185 11.58 13.65 -1.94
C TYR A 185 12.63 12.93 -1.09
N PRO A 186 12.98 11.65 -1.43
CA PRO A 186 13.97 10.89 -0.66
C PRO A 186 15.32 11.60 -0.60
N ASP A 187 15.97 11.56 0.55
CA ASP A 187 17.38 11.88 0.72
C ASP A 187 18.14 10.57 0.98
N GLY A 188 18.90 10.12 -0.03
CA GLY A 188 19.59 8.84 -0.03
C GLY A 188 18.77 7.66 -0.57
N GLU A 189 19.42 6.51 -0.60
CA GLU A 189 18.86 5.27 -1.12
C GLU A 189 18.08 4.50 -0.05
N SER A 190 17.03 3.83 -0.48
CA SER A 190 16.23 2.95 0.37
C SER A 190 16.08 1.59 -0.29
N THR A 191 16.45 0.53 0.40
CA THR A 191 16.40 -0.84 -0.13
C THR A 191 15.09 -1.53 0.23
N PRO A 192 14.32 -2.04 -0.74
CA PRO A 192 13.17 -2.89 -0.51
C PRO A 192 13.54 -4.14 0.28
N LYS A 193 12.62 -4.64 1.08
CA LYS A 193 12.79 -5.88 1.85
C LYS A 193 12.02 -6.99 1.17
N ASP A 194 12.67 -8.11 0.89
CA ASP A 194 11.96 -9.35 0.57
C ASP A 194 11.25 -9.84 1.84
N LYS A 195 9.93 -9.99 1.72
CA LYS A 195 9.04 -10.43 2.80
C LYS A 195 8.31 -11.72 2.42
N TRP A 196 8.70 -12.34 1.28
CA TRP A 196 8.08 -13.59 0.87
C TRP A 196 8.35 -14.67 1.92
N ASN A 197 7.26 -15.26 2.43
CA ASN A 197 7.33 -16.42 3.31
C ASN A 197 6.21 -17.41 2.95
N PRO A 198 6.53 -18.54 2.32
CA PRO A 198 5.54 -19.54 1.94
C PRO A 198 4.81 -20.19 3.13
N GLU A 199 5.37 -20.15 4.32
CA GLU A 199 4.74 -20.68 5.54
C GLU A 199 3.46 -19.92 5.94
N TYR A 200 3.29 -18.68 5.43
CA TYR A 200 2.09 -17.89 5.69
C TYR A 200 0.93 -18.23 4.73
N ILE A 201 1.14 -19.17 3.80
CA ILE A 201 0.19 -19.52 2.76
C ILE A 201 -0.43 -20.88 3.05
N HIS A 202 -1.75 -20.91 3.23
CA HIS A 202 -2.51 -22.13 3.45
C HIS A 202 -3.57 -22.26 2.34
N TYR A 203 -3.55 -23.36 1.61
CA TYR A 203 -4.52 -23.63 0.56
C TYR A 203 -5.76 -24.36 1.11
N ASN A 204 -6.96 -23.83 0.79
CA ASN A 204 -8.28 -24.36 1.14
C ASN A 204 -8.60 -24.36 2.65
N LYS A 205 -7.68 -24.75 3.52
CA LYS A 205 -7.85 -24.83 4.98
C LYS A 205 -6.55 -24.41 5.66
N TRP A 206 -6.67 -23.95 6.91
CA TRP A 206 -5.49 -23.73 7.75
C TRP A 206 -4.82 -25.07 8.06
N HIS A 207 -3.52 -25.15 7.89
CA HIS A 207 -2.68 -26.26 8.29
C HIS A 207 -1.70 -25.77 9.35
N SER A 208 -1.76 -26.36 10.57
CA SER A 208 -0.69 -26.12 11.54
C SER A 208 0.60 -26.72 10.98
N PRO A 209 1.77 -26.10 11.21
CA PRO A 209 3.04 -26.76 10.95
C PRO A 209 3.01 -28.11 11.69
N THR A 210 3.23 -29.21 10.99
CA THR A 210 3.38 -30.53 11.61
C THR A 210 4.60 -30.48 12.51
N GLU A 211 4.43 -30.83 13.81
CA GLU A 211 5.51 -31.04 14.77
C GLU A 211 6.53 -32.04 14.24
#